data_925fcfff1b0e8f6da2e64d6080290e4d
#
_entry.id   925fcfff1b0e8f6da2e64d6080290e4d
#
_cell.length_a   1.000
_cell.length_b   1.000
_cell.length_c   1.000
_cell.angle_alpha   90.00
_cell.angle_beta   90.00
_cell.angle_gamma   90.00
#
_symmetry.space_group_name_H-M   'P 1'
#
loop_
_entity.id
_entity.type
_entity.pdbx_description
1 polymer ?
#
loop_
_entity_poly.entity_id
_entity_poly.type
_entity_poly.pdbx_seq_one_letter_code
_entity_poly.pdbx_strand_id
1 'polypeptide(L)'
;IDDKLYKTEAGDCIIFPPQTMHRSYSEQGCTFSRIVLYFRPDIISSDALRQKLANSYCVYKSDTESLKMLRRLMYYFLEAQNSASAYKQEQMEALVNLIIIIVLEMKESTIGIERHNRTTQIINYINNNYEHDISLDVLADMFHISTYYLCREFKKNTNRTVVDYIKHTRIMNAE
;
A
#
# COMPACT_ATOMS: atom_id res chain seq x y z
N ILE A 1 -9.75 2.03 4.37
CA ILE A 1 -9.00 0.79 4.44
C ILE A 1 -9.72 -0.08 5.47
N ASP A 2 -10.10 -1.32 5.13
CA ASP A 2 -10.73 -2.29 6.04
C ASP A 2 -11.96 -1.75 6.80
N ASP A 3 -12.91 -1.11 6.12
CA ASP A 3 -14.10 -0.46 6.68
C ASP A 3 -13.81 0.63 7.73
N LYS A 4 -12.56 1.04 7.90
CA LYS A 4 -12.22 2.16 8.77
C LYS A 4 -12.18 3.47 7.99
N LEU A 5 -12.72 4.49 8.60
CA LEU A 5 -12.67 5.85 8.12
C LEU A 5 -11.41 6.53 8.69
N TYR A 6 -10.56 7.03 7.81
CA TYR A 6 -9.39 7.81 8.18
C TYR A 6 -9.64 9.26 7.77
N LYS A 7 -9.55 10.17 8.73
CA LYS A 7 -9.56 11.60 8.41
C LYS A 7 -8.14 12.01 8.01
N THR A 8 -8.00 12.54 6.81
CA THR A 8 -6.71 13.02 6.29
C THR A 8 -6.80 14.51 6.02
N GLU A 9 -5.66 15.16 6.12
CA GLU A 9 -5.47 16.58 5.87
C GLU A 9 -4.55 16.81 4.68
N ALA A 10 -4.46 18.04 4.21
CA ALA A 10 -3.57 18.38 3.10
C ALA A 10 -2.10 18.08 3.46
N GLY A 11 -1.46 17.26 2.65
CA GLY A 11 -0.09 16.83 2.86
C GLY A 11 0.07 15.45 3.47
N ASP A 12 -0.99 14.86 4.02
CA ASP A 12 -0.93 13.49 4.51
C ASP A 12 -0.66 12.50 3.38
N CYS A 13 0.14 11.49 3.66
CA CYS A 13 0.43 10.41 2.74
C CYS A 13 -0.23 9.12 3.22
N ILE A 14 -0.67 8.30 2.29
CA ILE A 14 -1.25 6.99 2.59
C ILE A 14 -0.53 5.95 1.77
N ILE A 15 -0.05 4.92 2.43
CA ILE A 15 0.46 3.73 1.77
C ILE A 15 -0.63 2.66 1.82
N PHE A 16 -1.01 2.15 0.65
CA PHE A 16 -1.97 1.07 0.52
C PHE A 16 -1.26 -0.24 0.18
N PRO A 17 -1.69 -1.37 0.78
CA PRO A 17 -1.26 -2.68 0.31
C PRO A 17 -1.62 -2.88 -1.17
N PRO A 18 -0.90 -3.71 -1.90
CA PRO A 18 -1.31 -4.13 -3.24
C PRO A 18 -2.75 -4.64 -3.21
N GLN A 19 -3.53 -4.30 -4.24
CA GLN A 19 -4.91 -4.77 -4.44
C GLN A 19 -5.91 -4.41 -3.31
N THR A 20 -5.58 -3.49 -2.43
CA THR A 20 -6.49 -3.04 -1.36
C THR A 20 -7.59 -2.15 -1.95
N MET A 21 -8.83 -2.55 -1.74
CA MET A 21 -9.97 -1.69 -2.07
C MET A 21 -10.08 -0.55 -1.06
N HIS A 22 -10.06 0.67 -1.57
CA HIS A 22 -10.22 1.87 -0.77
C HIS A 22 -11.15 2.87 -1.45
N ARG A 23 -11.82 3.69 -0.67
CA ARG A 23 -12.63 4.79 -1.17
C ARG A 23 -12.19 6.08 -0.48
N SER A 24 -12.18 7.16 -1.23
CA SER A 24 -11.93 8.49 -0.70
C SER A 24 -13.19 9.33 -0.84
N TYR A 25 -13.51 10.09 0.20
CA TYR A 25 -14.62 11.00 0.22
C TYR A 25 -14.10 12.38 0.59
N SER A 26 -14.68 13.43 0.00
CA SER A 26 -14.51 14.80 0.48
C SER A 26 -15.74 15.22 1.28
N GLU A 27 -15.57 16.09 2.24
CA GLU A 27 -16.70 16.77 2.86
C GLU A 27 -17.44 17.65 1.83
N GLN A 28 -18.75 17.78 1.98
CA GLN A 28 -19.57 18.51 1.02
C GLN A 28 -19.08 19.97 0.91
N GLY A 29 -18.76 20.42 -0.31
CA GLY A 29 -18.23 21.75 -0.57
C GLY A 29 -16.71 21.90 -0.52
N CYS A 30 -15.96 20.83 -0.21
CA CYS A 30 -14.50 20.85 -0.24
C CYS A 30 -13.94 20.35 -1.57
N THR A 31 -12.97 21.07 -2.14
CA THR A 31 -12.18 20.59 -3.28
C THR A 31 -11.17 19.56 -2.78
N PHE A 32 -11.16 18.41 -3.40
CA PHE A 32 -10.23 17.32 -3.08
C PHE A 32 -9.27 17.09 -4.24
N SER A 33 -7.99 17.20 -3.98
CA SER A 33 -6.92 16.88 -4.94
C SER A 33 -5.94 15.90 -4.32
N ARG A 34 -5.53 14.91 -5.07
CA ARG A 34 -4.53 13.92 -4.64
C ARG A 34 -3.58 13.57 -5.78
N ILE A 35 -2.36 13.22 -5.41
CA ILE A 35 -1.41 12.55 -6.30
C ILE A 35 -1.41 11.08 -5.93
N VAL A 36 -1.49 10.21 -6.93
CA VAL A 36 -1.41 8.76 -6.74
C VAL A 36 -0.16 8.27 -7.46
N LEU A 37 0.69 7.58 -6.74
CA LEU A 37 1.90 6.98 -7.26
C LEU A 37 1.75 5.46 -7.25
N TYR A 38 1.77 4.86 -8.43
CA TYR A 38 1.80 3.40 -8.60
C TYR A 38 3.21 2.99 -9.02
N PHE A 39 3.75 2.00 -8.34
CA PHE A 39 5.07 1.47 -8.65
C PHE A 39 5.14 -0.03 -8.38
N ARG A 40 6.07 -0.70 -9.04
CA ARG A 40 6.34 -2.12 -8.79
C ARG A 40 7.36 -2.26 -7.65
N PRO A 41 7.27 -3.31 -6.81
CA PRO A 41 8.20 -3.51 -5.70
C PRO A 41 9.67 -3.67 -6.12
N ASP A 42 9.92 -4.16 -7.33
CA ASP A 42 11.26 -4.41 -7.87
C ASP A 42 12.10 -3.13 -8.10
N ILE A 43 11.44 -1.97 -8.26
CA ILE A 43 12.15 -0.68 -8.37
C ILE A 43 12.71 -0.19 -7.02
N ILE A 44 12.31 -0.80 -5.91
CA ILE A 44 12.80 -0.41 -4.59
C ILE A 44 14.24 -0.90 -4.41
N SER A 45 15.15 0.04 -4.13
CA SER A 45 16.60 -0.18 -4.20
C SER A 45 17.16 -1.15 -3.16
N SER A 46 16.50 -1.34 -2.01
CA SER A 46 17.02 -2.22 -0.97
C SER A 46 15.95 -3.17 -0.41
N ASP A 47 16.39 -4.38 -0.01
CA ASP A 47 15.52 -5.37 0.63
C ASP A 47 14.95 -4.86 1.96
N ALA A 48 15.74 -4.15 2.74
CA ALA A 48 15.29 -3.56 4.00
C ALA A 48 14.16 -2.55 3.77
N LEU A 49 14.26 -1.71 2.73
CA LEU A 49 13.23 -0.76 2.38
C LEU A 49 11.97 -1.47 1.86
N ARG A 50 12.12 -2.53 1.06
CA ARG A 50 10.99 -3.37 0.61
C ARG A 50 10.25 -4.00 1.79
N GLN A 51 10.98 -4.60 2.73
CA GLN A 51 10.39 -5.20 3.93
C GLN A 51 9.69 -4.15 4.81
N LYS A 52 10.32 -2.99 5.01
CA LYS A 52 9.69 -1.90 5.77
C LYS A 52 8.41 -1.44 5.10
N LEU A 53 8.43 -1.20 3.79
CA LEU A 53 7.28 -0.78 3.01
C LEU A 53 6.14 -1.81 3.09
N ALA A 54 6.44 -3.10 2.96
CA ALA A 54 5.46 -4.18 3.02
C ALA A 54 4.70 -4.26 4.37
N ASN A 55 5.26 -3.69 5.44
CA ASN A 55 4.66 -3.66 6.77
C ASN A 55 4.17 -2.26 7.20
N SER A 56 4.18 -1.28 6.30
CA SER A 56 3.95 0.13 6.61
C SER A 56 2.68 0.69 5.97
N TYR A 57 1.61 -0.08 5.99
CA TYR A 57 0.33 0.32 5.41
C TYR A 57 -0.47 1.15 6.39
N CYS A 58 -0.28 2.46 6.35
CA CYS A 58 -0.97 3.39 7.23
C CYS A 58 -1.06 4.80 6.63
N VAL A 59 -1.63 5.70 7.41
CA VAL A 59 -1.63 7.14 7.15
C VAL A 59 -0.42 7.76 7.82
N TYR A 60 0.35 8.50 7.07
CA TYR A 60 1.53 9.24 7.51
C TYR A 60 1.21 10.73 7.57
N LYS A 61 1.46 11.35 8.71
CA LYS A 61 1.23 12.77 8.95
C LYS A 61 2.46 13.58 8.56
N SER A 62 2.31 14.48 7.59
CA SER A 62 3.40 15.37 7.18
C SER A 62 3.58 16.52 8.18
N ASP A 63 4.83 16.88 8.42
CA ASP A 63 5.18 18.20 8.93
C ASP A 63 5.50 19.16 7.77
N THR A 64 5.79 20.40 8.11
CA THR A 64 6.07 21.46 7.12
C THR A 64 7.27 21.13 6.24
N GLU A 65 8.32 20.53 6.78
CA GLU A 65 9.56 20.24 6.03
C GLU A 65 9.36 19.03 5.12
N SER A 66 8.77 17.95 5.62
CA SER A 66 8.45 16.77 4.82
C SER A 66 7.54 17.13 3.65
N LEU A 67 6.53 17.98 3.89
CA LEU A 67 5.61 18.45 2.86
C LEU A 67 6.32 19.27 1.76
N LYS A 68 7.22 20.18 2.15
CA LYS A 68 8.03 20.95 1.17
C LYS A 68 8.90 20.03 0.34
N MET A 69 9.52 19.05 0.97
CA MET A 69 10.41 18.10 0.31
C MET A 69 9.65 17.23 -0.68
N LEU A 70 8.51 16.66 -0.27
CA LEU A 70 7.65 15.87 -1.14
C LEU A 70 7.16 16.66 -2.36
N ARG A 71 6.76 17.92 -2.17
CA ARG A 71 6.36 18.80 -3.30
C ARG A 71 7.47 18.99 -4.31
N ARG A 72 8.72 19.20 -3.86
CA ARG A 72 9.88 19.32 -4.76
C ARG A 72 10.13 18.02 -5.51
N LEU A 73 10.10 16.88 -4.81
CA LEU A 73 10.33 15.59 -5.44
C LEU A 73 9.24 15.24 -6.47
N MET A 74 7.98 15.55 -6.17
CA MET A 74 6.89 15.37 -7.13
C MET A 74 7.06 16.27 -8.36
N TYR A 75 7.52 17.51 -8.18
CA TYR A 75 7.85 18.37 -9.30
C TYR A 75 8.97 17.77 -10.17
N TYR A 76 10.07 17.34 -9.56
CA TYR A 76 11.17 16.69 -10.29
C TYR A 76 10.73 15.38 -10.96
N PHE A 77 9.85 14.61 -10.32
CA PHE A 77 9.30 13.40 -10.92
C PHE A 77 8.51 13.71 -12.21
N LEU A 78 7.68 14.74 -12.20
CA LEU A 78 6.95 15.19 -13.38
C LEU A 78 7.88 15.70 -14.48
N GLU A 79 8.95 16.43 -14.12
CA GLU A 79 9.97 16.86 -15.09
C GLU A 79 10.71 15.67 -15.69
N ALA A 80 11.15 14.71 -14.84
CA ALA A 80 11.80 13.49 -15.32
C ALA A 80 10.89 12.68 -16.25
N GLN A 81 9.60 12.57 -15.93
CA GLN A 81 8.61 11.88 -16.75
C GLN A 81 8.48 12.47 -18.16
N ASN A 82 8.67 13.78 -18.30
CA ASN A 82 8.61 14.50 -19.59
C ASN A 82 9.98 14.69 -20.24
N SER A 83 11.06 14.22 -19.60
CA SER A 83 12.41 14.36 -20.10
C SER A 83 12.69 13.42 -21.27
N ALA A 84 13.52 13.87 -22.20
CA ALA A 84 14.12 13.07 -23.26
C ALA A 84 15.46 12.43 -22.84
N SER A 85 15.81 12.46 -21.56
CA SER A 85 17.06 11.89 -21.04
C SER A 85 17.14 10.38 -21.28
N ALA A 86 18.32 9.90 -21.67
CA ALA A 86 18.60 8.47 -21.75
C ALA A 86 18.51 7.75 -20.38
N TYR A 87 18.62 8.51 -19.28
CA TYR A 87 18.56 8.02 -17.90
C TYR A 87 17.24 8.36 -17.22
N LYS A 88 16.18 8.56 -18.00
CA LYS A 88 14.85 8.91 -17.49
C LYS A 88 14.31 7.89 -16.49
N GLN A 89 14.45 6.61 -16.78
CA GLN A 89 13.96 5.53 -15.95
C GLN A 89 14.67 5.52 -14.58
N GLU A 90 15.99 5.60 -14.60
CA GLU A 90 16.81 5.64 -13.38
C GLU A 90 16.51 6.88 -12.52
N GLN A 91 16.28 8.03 -13.17
CA GLN A 91 15.87 9.24 -12.46
C GLN A 91 14.52 9.06 -11.75
N MET A 92 13.53 8.48 -12.44
CA MET A 92 12.23 8.24 -11.87
C MET A 92 12.29 7.22 -10.72
N GLU A 93 13.04 6.14 -10.86
CA GLU A 93 13.23 5.14 -9.81
C GLU A 93 13.92 5.72 -8.57
N ALA A 94 14.95 6.52 -8.75
CA ALA A 94 15.63 7.21 -7.65
C ALA A 94 14.68 8.15 -6.89
N LEU A 95 13.85 8.91 -7.62
CA LEU A 95 12.87 9.81 -7.04
C LEU A 95 11.78 9.05 -6.27
N VAL A 96 11.28 7.92 -6.80
CA VAL A 96 10.32 7.07 -6.10
C VAL A 96 10.92 6.52 -4.81
N ASN A 97 12.16 6.00 -4.85
CA ASN A 97 12.84 5.51 -3.66
C ASN A 97 12.98 6.60 -2.58
N LEU A 98 13.37 7.82 -2.98
CA LEU A 98 13.50 8.94 -2.04
C LEU A 98 12.15 9.37 -1.46
N ILE A 99 11.09 9.42 -2.27
CA ILE A 99 9.73 9.72 -1.81
C ILE A 99 9.29 8.69 -0.76
N ILE A 100 9.49 7.40 -1.01
CA ILE A 100 9.13 6.32 -0.08
C ILE A 100 9.90 6.47 1.24
N ILE A 101 11.20 6.73 1.19
CA ILE A 101 12.02 6.93 2.39
C ILE A 101 11.44 8.06 3.24
N ILE A 102 11.19 9.22 2.64
CA ILE A 102 10.64 10.38 3.35
C ILE A 102 9.29 10.06 3.97
N VAL A 103 8.40 9.39 3.24
CA VAL A 103 7.07 9.01 3.77
C VAL A 103 7.22 8.05 4.95
N LEU A 104 8.12 7.07 4.87
CA LEU A 104 8.36 6.11 5.96
C LEU A 104 9.04 6.72 7.20
N GLU A 105 9.68 7.88 7.06
CA GLU A 105 10.24 8.67 8.17
C GLU A 105 9.21 9.60 8.82
N MET A 106 8.08 9.84 8.14
CA MET A 106 7.00 10.66 8.70
C MET A 106 6.32 9.95 9.88
N LYS A 107 5.63 10.73 10.69
CA LYS A 107 4.90 10.20 11.84
C LYS A 107 3.71 9.36 11.38
N GLU A 108 3.69 8.10 11.77
CA GLU A 108 2.53 7.23 11.55
C GLU A 108 1.33 7.74 12.35
N SER A 109 0.16 7.78 11.73
CA SER A 109 -1.08 8.11 12.42
C SER A 109 -1.52 6.92 13.25
N THR A 110 -1.54 7.08 14.57
CA THR A 110 -2.02 6.05 15.50
C THR A 110 -3.54 5.93 15.53
N ILE A 111 -4.26 6.86 14.90
CA ILE A 111 -5.73 6.86 14.83
C ILE A 111 -6.15 5.83 13.77
N GLY A 112 -6.44 4.63 14.21
CA GLY A 112 -6.91 3.52 13.37
C GLY A 112 -6.07 2.24 13.42
N ILE A 113 -4.89 2.24 14.06
CA ILE A 113 -3.95 1.11 14.10
C ILE A 113 -4.24 0.13 15.25
N GLU A 114 -5.35 0.25 15.95
CA GLU A 114 -5.75 -0.81 16.87
C GLU A 114 -6.57 -1.86 16.14
N ARG A 115 -5.93 -2.60 15.34
CA ARG A 115 -6.06 -4.04 15.02
C ARG A 115 -5.12 -4.27 13.85
N HIS A 116 -4.07 -5.01 14.06
CA HIS A 116 -3.55 -5.88 13.01
C HIS A 116 -4.75 -6.71 12.56
N ASN A 117 -5.49 -6.19 11.57
CA ASN A 117 -6.65 -6.91 11.08
C ASN A 117 -6.10 -8.21 10.51
N ARG A 118 -6.55 -9.31 11.06
CA ARG A 118 -6.17 -10.65 10.65
C ARG A 118 -6.27 -10.81 9.12
N THR A 119 -7.24 -10.13 8.51
CA THR A 119 -7.38 -10.06 7.06
C THR A 119 -6.16 -9.44 6.37
N THR A 120 -5.58 -8.37 6.89
CA THR A 120 -4.36 -7.75 6.35
C THR A 120 -3.16 -8.69 6.46
N GLN A 121 -3.03 -9.40 7.57
CA GLN A 121 -1.97 -10.41 7.74
C GLN A 121 -2.12 -11.56 6.74
N ILE A 122 -3.36 -12.02 6.50
CA ILE A 122 -3.66 -13.05 5.50
C ILE A 122 -3.34 -12.56 4.09
N ILE A 123 -3.70 -11.32 3.75
CA ILE A 123 -3.38 -10.68 2.47
C ILE A 123 -1.87 -10.63 2.26
N ASN A 124 -1.12 -10.17 3.26
CA ASN A 124 0.34 -10.09 3.18
C ASN A 124 0.97 -11.48 3.01
N TYR A 125 0.44 -12.48 3.73
CA TYR A 125 0.90 -13.86 3.55
C TYR A 125 0.66 -14.36 2.13
N ILE A 126 -0.55 -14.16 1.58
CA ILE A 126 -0.87 -14.55 0.20
C ILE A 126 0.05 -13.85 -0.80
N ASN A 127 0.24 -12.53 -0.66
CA ASN A 127 1.08 -11.75 -1.57
C ASN A 127 2.56 -12.14 -1.55
N ASN A 128 3.05 -12.65 -0.41
CA ASN A 128 4.44 -13.08 -0.27
C ASN A 128 4.66 -14.56 -0.60
N ASN A 129 3.59 -15.36 -0.75
CA ASN A 129 3.68 -16.80 -0.92
C ASN A 129 2.80 -17.33 -2.07
N TYR A 130 2.32 -16.45 -2.97
CA TYR A 130 1.37 -16.82 -4.04
C TYR A 130 1.89 -17.93 -4.97
N GLU A 131 3.20 -18.11 -5.08
CA GLU A 131 3.86 -19.16 -5.87
C GLU A 131 3.69 -20.55 -5.25
N HIS A 132 3.48 -20.61 -3.93
CA HIS A 132 3.30 -21.87 -3.21
C HIS A 132 1.84 -22.31 -3.17
N ASP A 133 1.62 -23.57 -2.80
CA ASP A 133 0.26 -24.08 -2.64
C ASP A 133 -0.34 -23.54 -1.34
N ILE A 134 -1.33 -22.65 -1.49
CA ILE A 134 -2.04 -22.00 -0.37
C ILE A 134 -3.45 -22.55 -0.35
N SER A 135 -3.78 -23.35 0.68
CA SER A 135 -5.14 -23.82 0.93
C SER A 135 -5.83 -23.00 2.04
N LEU A 136 -7.16 -23.09 2.07
CA LEU A 136 -7.95 -22.46 3.14
C LEU A 136 -7.63 -23.04 4.52
N ASP A 137 -7.34 -24.33 4.59
CA ASP A 137 -7.01 -25.01 5.82
C ASP A 137 -5.65 -24.56 6.35
N VAL A 138 -4.63 -24.46 5.47
CA VAL A 138 -3.31 -23.93 5.84
C VAL A 138 -3.41 -22.51 6.39
N LEU A 139 -4.20 -21.64 5.75
CA LEU A 139 -4.42 -20.28 6.25
C LEU A 139 -5.16 -20.28 7.58
N ALA A 140 -6.20 -21.09 7.72
CA ALA A 140 -6.99 -21.18 8.94
C ALA A 140 -6.14 -21.62 10.13
N ASP A 141 -5.34 -22.67 9.95
CA ASP A 141 -4.42 -23.19 10.97
C ASP A 141 -3.34 -22.16 11.34
N MET A 142 -2.71 -21.54 10.36
CA MET A 142 -1.66 -20.54 10.57
C MET A 142 -2.14 -19.33 11.36
N PHE A 143 -3.36 -18.86 11.09
CA PHE A 143 -3.94 -17.70 11.77
C PHE A 143 -4.82 -18.08 12.98
N HIS A 144 -4.86 -19.36 13.37
CA HIS A 144 -5.63 -19.89 14.51
C HIS A 144 -7.11 -19.50 14.45
N ILE A 145 -7.75 -19.72 13.30
CA ILE A 145 -9.18 -19.46 13.06
C ILE A 145 -9.82 -20.62 12.30
N SER A 146 -11.14 -20.70 12.34
CA SER A 146 -11.84 -21.66 11.48
C SER A 146 -11.90 -21.19 10.02
N THR A 147 -11.92 -22.12 9.07
CA THR A 147 -12.08 -21.82 7.63
C THR A 147 -13.36 -21.04 7.35
N TYR A 148 -14.42 -21.31 8.09
CA TYR A 148 -15.68 -20.55 8.00
C TYR A 148 -15.47 -19.07 8.38
N TYR A 149 -14.80 -18.81 9.52
CA TYR A 149 -14.52 -17.45 9.97
C TYR A 149 -13.58 -16.74 8.99
N LEU A 150 -12.53 -17.42 8.54
CA LEU A 150 -11.60 -16.93 7.52
C LEU A 150 -12.39 -16.44 6.28
N CYS A 151 -13.19 -17.30 5.68
CA CYS A 151 -13.91 -16.98 4.44
C CYS A 151 -14.89 -15.81 4.64
N ARG A 152 -15.63 -15.81 5.76
CA ARG A 152 -16.60 -14.76 6.05
C ARG A 152 -15.94 -13.40 6.27
N GLU A 153 -14.94 -13.33 7.14
CA GLU A 153 -14.26 -12.06 7.46
C GLU A 153 -13.44 -11.55 6.28
N PHE A 154 -12.76 -12.45 5.56
CA PHE A 154 -12.02 -12.06 4.37
C PHE A 154 -12.94 -11.47 3.29
N LYS A 155 -14.06 -12.13 2.99
CA LYS A 155 -15.03 -11.63 2.01
C LYS A 155 -15.69 -10.32 2.47
N LYS A 156 -15.99 -10.18 3.76
CA LYS A 156 -16.54 -8.96 4.34
C LYS A 156 -15.57 -7.78 4.16
N ASN A 157 -14.26 -8.00 4.39
CA ASN A 157 -13.26 -6.95 4.39
C ASN A 157 -12.71 -6.63 2.98
N THR A 158 -12.71 -7.61 2.06
CA THR A 158 -12.11 -7.47 0.73
C THR A 158 -13.13 -7.45 -0.42
N ASN A 159 -14.39 -7.79 -0.14
CA ASN A 159 -15.45 -8.09 -1.12
C ASN A 159 -15.09 -9.22 -2.10
N ARG A 160 -14.06 -10.02 -1.82
CA ARG A 160 -13.62 -11.17 -2.61
C ARG A 160 -13.50 -12.40 -1.75
N THR A 161 -13.63 -13.58 -2.35
CA THR A 161 -13.27 -14.82 -1.63
C THR A 161 -11.75 -14.94 -1.54
N VAL A 162 -11.26 -15.68 -0.54
CA VAL A 162 -9.82 -15.98 -0.39
C VAL A 162 -9.28 -16.64 -1.67
N VAL A 163 -10.02 -17.59 -2.22
CA VAL A 163 -9.62 -18.33 -3.44
C VAL A 163 -9.53 -17.40 -4.66
N ASP A 164 -10.50 -16.51 -4.83
CA ASP A 164 -10.45 -15.52 -5.92
C ASP A 164 -9.30 -14.54 -5.75
N TYR A 165 -8.99 -14.18 -4.50
CA TYR A 165 -7.87 -13.31 -4.20
C TYR A 165 -6.54 -13.97 -4.59
N ILE A 166 -6.32 -15.23 -4.17
CA ILE A 166 -5.11 -16.01 -4.53
C ILE A 166 -4.97 -16.12 -6.05
N LYS A 167 -6.06 -16.50 -6.75
CA LYS A 167 -6.04 -16.59 -8.22
C LYS A 167 -5.67 -15.27 -8.87
N HIS A 168 -6.27 -14.18 -8.42
CA HIS A 168 -5.99 -12.86 -8.96
C HIS A 168 -4.54 -12.44 -8.71
N THR A 169 -4.01 -12.66 -7.50
CA THR A 169 -2.61 -12.37 -7.17
C THR A 169 -1.66 -13.16 -8.08
N ARG A 170 -1.93 -14.44 -8.32
CA ARG A 170 -1.15 -15.27 -9.26
C ARG A 170 -1.19 -14.73 -10.69
N ILE A 171 -2.37 -14.34 -11.19
CA ILE A 171 -2.51 -13.78 -12.55
C ILE A 171 -1.74 -12.47 -12.68
N MET A 172 -1.83 -11.59 -11.69
CA MET A 172 -1.16 -10.28 -11.73
C MET A 172 0.38 -10.36 -11.62
N ASN A 173 0.91 -11.48 -11.13
CA ASN A 173 2.36 -11.71 -10.98
C ASN A 173 2.88 -12.81 -11.94
N ALA A 174 2.04 -13.30 -12.86
CA ALA A 174 2.42 -14.26 -13.90
C ALA A 174 2.93 -13.49 -15.13
N GLU A 175 4.18 -12.94 -15.06
CA GLU A 175 4.96 -12.46 -16.20
C GLU A 175 6.28 -13.21 -16.30
#